data_a2ae7e230b355dce845a2a75a17d5c65
#
_entry.id   a2ae7e230b355dce845a2a75a17d5c65
#
_cell.length_a   1.000
_cell.length_b   1.000
_cell.length_c   1.000
_cell.angle_alpha   90.00
_cell.angle_beta   90.00
_cell.angle_gamma   90.00
#
_symmetry.space_group_name_H-M   'P 1'
#
loop_
_entity.id
_entity.type
_entity.pdbx_description
1 polymer ?
#
loop_
_entity_poly.entity_id
_entity_poly.type
_entity_poly.pdbx_seq_one_letter_code
_entity_poly.pdbx_strand_id
1 'polypeptide(L)'
;MLVNSKEYAGTMLKEGEFILQAIDSTFEMLAMLECECIYYRFIQPELFCDSRFNHIMKDVSPPLIYSPIKIVPELQYFLQGSITYLKGNKVCRDLLSLKRKELAFVLGYYYSDYDLSSLVHPLSKYINSFHYFVIQNYKKVKTVEELAQLGGYTLSTFRRIFNNVFHEPVYE
;
A
#
# COMPACT_ATOMS: atom_id res chain seq x y z
N MET A 1 -3.85 -10.81 17.75
CA MET A 1 -4.76 -9.73 17.30
C MET A 1 -5.69 -10.30 16.25
N LEU A 2 -7.00 -10.09 16.37
CA LEU A 2 -7.97 -10.50 15.35
C LEU A 2 -8.10 -9.37 14.30
N VAL A 3 -7.98 -9.73 13.03
CA VAL A 3 -8.14 -8.82 11.90
C VAL A 3 -9.37 -9.24 11.11
N ASN A 4 -10.19 -8.28 10.76
CA ASN A 4 -11.37 -8.50 9.94
C ASN A 4 -11.42 -7.47 8.81
N SER A 5 -11.25 -7.93 7.59
CA SER A 5 -11.33 -7.15 6.37
C SER A 5 -11.83 -8.02 5.22
N LYS A 6 -11.96 -7.44 4.04
CA LYS A 6 -12.37 -8.19 2.84
C LYS A 6 -11.37 -9.29 2.49
N GLU A 7 -10.07 -9.01 2.64
CA GLU A 7 -8.98 -9.94 2.32
C GLU A 7 -8.66 -10.88 3.49
N TYR A 8 -8.84 -10.43 4.73
CA TYR A 8 -8.47 -11.14 5.96
C TYR A 8 -9.67 -11.30 6.89
N ALA A 9 -10.70 -12.01 6.43
CA ALA A 9 -11.91 -12.22 7.23
C ALA A 9 -11.64 -13.14 8.42
N GLY A 10 -11.80 -12.59 9.65
CA GLY A 10 -11.62 -13.35 10.89
C GLY A 10 -10.19 -13.90 11.09
N THR A 11 -9.19 -13.25 10.53
CA THR A 11 -7.81 -13.75 10.56
C THR A 11 -7.11 -13.39 11.87
N MET A 12 -6.48 -14.39 12.49
CA MET A 12 -5.66 -14.19 13.70
C MET A 12 -4.23 -13.82 13.30
N LEU A 13 -3.81 -12.60 13.63
CA LEU A 13 -2.42 -12.14 13.48
C LEU A 13 -1.65 -12.41 14.78
N LYS A 14 -0.56 -13.15 14.69
CA LYS A 14 0.31 -13.52 15.81
C LYS A 14 1.55 -12.63 15.85
N GLU A 15 2.30 -12.74 16.95
CA GLU A 15 3.63 -12.15 17.06
C GLU A 15 4.56 -12.68 15.96
N GLY A 16 5.37 -11.81 15.38
CA GLY A 16 6.26 -12.17 14.28
C GLY A 16 5.58 -12.35 12.92
N GLU A 17 4.32 -11.91 12.81
CA GLU A 17 3.58 -11.93 11.53
C GLU A 17 3.16 -10.52 11.12
N PHE A 18 2.95 -10.34 9.82
CA PHE A 18 2.38 -9.11 9.27
C PHE A 18 1.34 -9.42 8.20
N ILE A 19 0.52 -8.44 7.93
CA ILE A 19 -0.45 -8.43 6.82
C ILE A 19 -0.31 -7.13 6.03
N LEU A 20 -0.82 -7.14 4.84
CA LEU A 20 -0.86 -5.97 3.96
C LEU A 20 -2.28 -5.72 3.50
N GLN A 21 -2.75 -4.53 3.81
CA GLN A 21 -4.09 -4.07 3.50
C GLN A 21 -4.07 -3.11 2.32
N ALA A 22 -5.02 -3.23 1.42
CA ALA A 22 -5.22 -2.25 0.36
C ALA A 22 -5.55 -0.86 0.96
N ILE A 23 -5.10 0.19 0.31
CA ILE A 23 -5.15 1.56 0.86
C ILE A 23 -6.60 2.07 1.09
N ASP A 24 -7.56 1.58 0.30
CA ASP A 24 -8.98 1.95 0.41
C ASP A 24 -9.82 0.86 1.07
N SER A 25 -9.19 -0.12 1.73
CA SER A 25 -9.93 -1.16 2.42
C SER A 25 -10.30 -0.72 3.84
N THR A 26 -11.55 -0.96 4.20
CA THR A 26 -11.98 -0.87 5.59
C THR A 26 -11.56 -2.15 6.33
N PHE A 27 -10.93 -2.00 7.48
CA PHE A 27 -10.56 -3.14 8.32
C PHE A 27 -10.78 -2.82 9.80
N GLU A 28 -11.07 -3.85 10.56
CA GLU A 28 -11.19 -3.80 12.00
C GLU A 28 -10.06 -4.63 12.62
N MET A 29 -9.45 -4.11 13.67
CA MET A 29 -8.46 -4.84 14.45
C MET A 29 -8.87 -4.87 15.90
N LEU A 30 -8.99 -6.08 16.46
CA LEU A 30 -9.31 -6.30 17.86
C LEU A 30 -8.09 -6.91 18.56
N ALA A 31 -7.51 -6.15 19.48
CA ALA A 31 -6.47 -6.68 20.37
C ALA A 31 -7.09 -7.61 21.39
N MET A 32 -6.70 -8.89 21.36
CA MET A 32 -7.15 -9.90 22.33
C MET A 32 -6.32 -9.87 23.63
N LEU A 33 -5.12 -9.34 23.54
CA LEU A 33 -4.17 -9.14 24.64
C LEU A 33 -3.46 -7.82 24.42
N GLU A 34 -2.77 -7.31 25.42
CA GLU A 34 -1.88 -6.17 25.26
C GLU A 34 -0.81 -6.48 24.20
N CYS A 35 -0.73 -5.68 23.16
CA CYS A 35 0.18 -5.89 22.04
C CYS A 35 0.67 -4.55 21.46
N GLU A 36 1.90 -4.54 20.98
CA GLU A 36 2.50 -3.42 20.26
C GLU A 36 2.47 -3.74 18.76
N CYS A 37 1.90 -2.83 17.94
CA CYS A 37 1.82 -3.00 16.49
C CYS A 37 2.52 -1.84 15.80
N ILE A 38 3.23 -2.14 14.71
CA ILE A 38 3.73 -1.12 13.80
C ILE A 38 2.81 -1.05 12.61
N TYR A 39 2.26 0.14 12.38
CA TYR A 39 1.47 0.43 11.20
C TYR A 39 2.30 1.26 10.22
N TYR A 40 2.53 0.71 9.02
CA TYR A 40 3.27 1.38 7.97
C TYR A 40 2.35 1.71 6.79
N ARG A 41 2.10 3.00 6.56
CA ARG A 41 1.24 3.45 5.47
C ARG A 41 2.05 3.84 4.25
N PHE A 42 1.74 3.22 3.11
CA PHE A 42 2.30 3.56 1.81
C PHE A 42 1.30 4.41 1.04
N ILE A 43 1.73 5.56 0.55
CA ILE A 43 0.93 6.41 -0.32
C ILE A 43 1.22 6.07 -1.80
N GLN A 44 2.39 5.49 -2.06
CA GLN A 44 2.84 5.10 -3.40
C GLN A 44 3.33 3.65 -3.37
N PRO A 45 2.95 2.82 -4.34
CA PRO A 45 3.33 1.41 -4.40
C PRO A 45 4.74 1.21 -4.97
N GLU A 46 5.73 2.02 -4.57
CA GLU A 46 7.14 1.79 -4.87
C GLU A 46 7.70 0.64 -4.00
N LEU A 47 6.99 -0.50 -3.99
CA LEU A 47 7.37 -1.62 -3.12
C LEU A 47 8.41 -2.55 -3.74
N PHE A 48 8.55 -2.56 -5.08
CA PHE A 48 9.50 -3.43 -5.80
C PHE A 48 10.00 -2.74 -7.05
N CYS A 49 11.05 -3.31 -7.67
CA CYS A 49 11.38 -2.91 -9.03
C CYS A 49 10.22 -3.23 -9.97
N ASP A 50 9.98 -2.36 -10.93
CA ASP A 50 8.83 -2.46 -11.86
C ASP A 50 8.75 -3.80 -12.58
N SER A 51 9.90 -4.41 -12.92
CA SER A 51 9.95 -5.71 -13.61
C SER A 51 9.38 -6.83 -12.74
N ARG A 52 9.74 -6.90 -11.45
CA ARG A 52 9.24 -7.91 -10.54
C ARG A 52 7.77 -7.69 -10.18
N PHE A 53 7.38 -6.45 -9.98
CA PHE A 53 5.97 -6.08 -9.77
C PHE A 53 5.11 -6.55 -10.94
N ASN A 54 5.52 -6.24 -12.18
CA ASN A 54 4.80 -6.65 -13.38
C ASN A 54 4.77 -8.16 -13.57
N HIS A 55 5.87 -8.87 -13.22
CA HIS A 55 5.91 -10.33 -13.25
C HIS A 55 4.88 -10.93 -12.29
N ILE A 56 4.89 -10.51 -11.02
CA ILE A 56 3.94 -11.01 -10.02
C ILE A 56 2.50 -10.73 -10.45
N MET A 57 2.24 -9.54 -11.00
CA MET A 57 0.91 -9.16 -11.46
C MET A 57 0.36 -10.02 -12.58
N LYS A 58 1.22 -10.43 -13.52
CA LYS A 58 0.81 -11.16 -14.74
C LYS A 58 0.88 -12.65 -14.58
N ASP A 59 1.92 -13.15 -13.92
CA ASP A 59 2.34 -14.54 -14.00
C ASP A 59 2.10 -15.29 -12.68
N VAL A 60 1.86 -14.60 -11.57
CA VAL A 60 1.59 -15.22 -10.27
C VAL A 60 0.13 -15.02 -9.89
N SER A 61 -0.60 -16.11 -9.72
CA SER A 61 -2.01 -16.05 -9.29
C SER A 61 -2.13 -15.53 -7.86
N PRO A 62 -3.16 -14.71 -7.54
CA PRO A 62 -3.42 -14.30 -6.18
C PRO A 62 -3.73 -15.54 -5.31
N PRO A 63 -3.39 -15.49 -4.02
CA PRO A 63 -3.73 -16.57 -3.12
C PRO A 63 -5.25 -16.70 -3.01
N LEU A 64 -5.75 -17.93 -2.95
CA LEU A 64 -7.18 -18.21 -2.73
C LEU A 64 -7.63 -17.74 -1.34
N ILE A 65 -6.73 -17.84 -0.37
CA ILE A 65 -6.96 -17.40 1.02
C ILE A 65 -5.78 -16.52 1.43
N TYR A 66 -6.08 -15.31 1.81
CA TYR A 66 -5.07 -14.38 2.36
C TYR A 66 -4.74 -14.79 3.80
N SER A 67 -3.47 -14.95 4.07
CA SER A 67 -2.96 -15.32 5.40
C SER A 67 -1.83 -14.40 5.84
N PRO A 68 -1.61 -14.24 7.16
CA PRO A 68 -0.46 -13.51 7.67
C PRO A 68 0.84 -14.10 7.17
N ILE A 69 1.81 -13.23 6.91
CA ILE A 69 3.14 -13.57 6.42
C ILE A 69 4.12 -13.45 7.59
N LYS A 70 5.04 -14.40 7.71
CA LYS A 70 6.05 -14.38 8.76
C LYS A 70 7.07 -13.26 8.52
N ILE A 71 7.44 -12.57 9.60
CA ILE A 71 8.51 -11.60 9.59
C ILE A 71 9.85 -12.35 9.57
N VAL A 72 10.61 -12.17 8.49
CA VAL A 72 12.00 -12.67 8.38
C VAL A 72 12.94 -11.79 9.22
N PRO A 73 14.14 -12.29 9.63
CA PRO A 73 15.08 -11.54 10.46
C PRO A 73 15.42 -10.15 9.88
N GLU A 74 15.56 -10.03 8.57
CA GLU A 74 15.90 -8.77 7.88
C GLU A 74 14.77 -7.74 8.00
N LEU A 75 13.51 -8.18 7.89
CA LEU A 75 12.37 -7.31 8.13
C LEU A 75 12.28 -6.91 9.61
N GLN A 76 12.62 -7.82 10.52
CA GLN A 76 12.67 -7.53 11.95
C GLN A 76 13.71 -6.45 12.29
N TYR A 77 14.92 -6.53 11.71
CA TYR A 77 15.94 -5.48 11.87
C TYR A 77 15.48 -4.13 11.33
N PHE A 78 14.84 -4.13 10.17
CA PHE A 78 14.23 -2.92 9.60
C PHE A 78 13.21 -2.30 10.55
N LEU A 79 12.31 -3.11 11.11
CA LEU A 79 11.26 -2.66 12.04
C LEU A 79 11.85 -2.12 13.34
N GLN A 80 12.82 -2.80 13.93
CA GLN A 80 13.52 -2.34 15.14
C GLN A 80 14.24 -0.99 14.92
N GLY A 81 14.94 -0.85 13.80
CA GLY A 81 15.55 0.43 13.42
C GLY A 81 14.52 1.54 13.25
N SER A 82 13.39 1.24 12.62
CA SER A 82 12.29 2.20 12.44
C SER A 82 11.67 2.65 13.77
N ILE A 83 11.44 1.71 14.70
CA ILE A 83 10.96 2.02 16.07
C ILE A 83 11.94 2.95 16.81
N THR A 84 13.24 2.69 16.68
CA THR A 84 14.28 3.49 17.33
C THR A 84 14.22 4.96 16.87
N TYR A 85 14.04 5.20 15.58
CA TYR A 85 13.88 6.56 15.05
C TYR A 85 12.59 7.22 15.51
N LEU A 86 11.47 6.49 15.54
CA LEU A 86 10.19 6.99 16.01
C LEU A 86 10.24 7.39 17.49
N LYS A 87 10.77 6.52 18.35
CA LYS A 87 10.93 6.78 19.79
C LYS A 87 11.90 7.95 20.07
N GLY A 88 12.90 8.13 19.21
CA GLY A 88 13.86 9.22 19.31
C GLY A 88 13.37 10.58 18.79
N ASN A 89 12.15 10.68 18.28
CA ASN A 89 11.59 11.88 17.66
C ASN A 89 12.47 12.47 16.53
N LYS A 90 13.26 11.62 15.87
CA LYS A 90 14.21 12.01 14.81
C LYS A 90 13.70 11.61 13.43
N VAL A 91 12.43 11.91 13.15
CA VAL A 91 11.81 11.54 11.88
C VAL A 91 11.74 12.76 10.97
N CYS A 92 12.37 12.68 9.80
CA CYS A 92 12.26 13.69 8.74
C CYS A 92 11.78 13.03 7.43
N ARG A 93 11.39 13.85 6.46
CA ARG A 93 10.88 13.37 5.16
C ARG A 93 11.90 12.50 4.42
N ASP A 94 13.16 12.86 4.47
CA ASP A 94 14.23 12.11 3.78
C ASP A 94 14.45 10.75 4.41
N LEU A 95 14.44 10.66 5.74
CA LEU A 95 14.51 9.39 6.45
C LEU A 95 13.33 8.48 6.09
N LEU A 96 12.11 9.02 6.02
CA LEU A 96 10.94 8.25 5.61
C LEU A 96 11.05 7.75 4.16
N SER A 97 11.64 8.54 3.26
CA SER A 97 11.89 8.14 1.88
C SER A 97 12.91 7.00 1.81
N LEU A 98 14.02 7.10 2.55
CA LEU A 98 15.02 6.04 2.64
C LEU A 98 14.44 4.76 3.23
N LYS A 99 13.67 4.86 4.32
CA LYS A 99 13.03 3.70 4.96
C LYS A 99 12.00 3.02 4.06
N ARG A 100 11.29 3.76 3.20
CA ARG A 100 10.42 3.14 2.18
C ARG A 100 11.22 2.33 1.16
N LYS A 101 12.33 2.85 0.67
CA LYS A 101 13.21 2.12 -0.27
C LYS A 101 13.83 0.89 0.37
N GLU A 102 14.27 1.00 1.61
CA GLU A 102 14.80 -0.13 2.39
C GLU A 102 13.74 -1.23 2.56
N LEU A 103 12.51 -0.85 2.96
CA LEU A 103 11.41 -1.81 3.09
C LEU A 103 11.07 -2.48 1.75
N ALA A 104 11.03 -1.71 0.66
CA ALA A 104 10.82 -2.24 -0.68
C ALA A 104 11.89 -3.28 -1.07
N PHE A 105 13.16 -2.99 -0.75
CA PHE A 105 14.25 -3.92 -0.96
C PHE A 105 14.12 -5.18 -0.12
N VAL A 106 13.85 -5.04 1.17
CA VAL A 106 13.70 -6.18 2.10
C VAL A 106 12.54 -7.08 1.63
N LEU A 107 11.38 -6.50 1.35
CA LEU A 107 10.24 -7.27 0.86
C LEU A 107 10.56 -7.93 -0.48
N GLY A 108 11.14 -7.18 -1.41
CA GLY A 108 11.45 -7.70 -2.74
C GLY A 108 12.57 -8.74 -2.78
N TYR A 109 13.46 -8.81 -1.80
CA TYR A 109 14.60 -9.72 -1.81
C TYR A 109 14.35 -10.99 -0.98
N TYR A 110 13.70 -10.85 0.18
CA TYR A 110 13.58 -11.93 1.17
C TYR A 110 12.24 -12.69 1.12
N TYR A 111 11.25 -12.21 0.37
CA TYR A 111 9.96 -12.88 0.24
C TYR A 111 9.77 -13.47 -1.15
N SER A 112 9.09 -14.60 -1.23
CA SER A 112 8.76 -15.27 -2.49
C SER A 112 7.74 -14.47 -3.30
N ASP A 113 7.67 -14.71 -4.62
CA ASP A 113 6.65 -14.11 -5.47
C ASP A 113 5.23 -14.50 -5.05
N TYR A 114 5.06 -15.69 -4.48
CA TYR A 114 3.78 -16.14 -3.93
C TYR A 114 3.38 -15.31 -2.70
N ASP A 115 4.30 -15.09 -1.73
CA ASP A 115 4.03 -14.24 -0.56
C ASP A 115 3.70 -12.81 -1.02
N LEU A 116 4.49 -12.28 -1.96
CA LEU A 116 4.30 -10.95 -2.50
C LEU A 116 3.03 -10.80 -3.35
N SER A 117 2.50 -11.89 -3.90
CA SER A 117 1.25 -11.85 -4.67
C SER A 117 0.06 -11.43 -3.80
N SER A 118 0.05 -11.82 -2.52
CA SER A 118 -0.95 -11.38 -1.56
C SER A 118 -0.96 -9.88 -1.32
N LEU A 119 0.19 -9.22 -1.53
CA LEU A 119 0.44 -7.79 -1.50
C LEU A 119 0.03 -7.08 -2.78
N VAL A 120 0.54 -7.62 -3.88
CA VAL A 120 0.54 -6.96 -5.18
C VAL A 120 -0.86 -6.94 -5.78
N HIS A 121 -1.63 -8.02 -5.65
CA HIS A 121 -2.96 -8.10 -6.26
C HIS A 121 -3.99 -7.13 -5.64
N PRO A 122 -4.09 -6.95 -4.33
CA PRO A 122 -4.92 -5.88 -3.77
C PRO A 122 -4.44 -4.48 -4.17
N LEU A 123 -3.12 -4.26 -4.20
CA LEU A 123 -2.53 -3.00 -4.65
C LEU A 123 -2.81 -2.72 -6.13
N SER A 124 -2.91 -3.73 -6.97
CA SER A 124 -3.15 -3.54 -8.40
C SER A 124 -4.48 -2.88 -8.69
N LYS A 125 -5.52 -3.24 -7.94
CA LYS A 125 -6.83 -2.60 -8.06
C LYS A 125 -6.76 -1.13 -7.70
N TYR A 126 -5.94 -0.79 -6.71
CA TYR A 126 -5.70 0.60 -6.32
C TYR A 126 -4.89 1.35 -7.37
N ILE A 127 -3.77 0.78 -7.86
CA ILE A 127 -2.91 1.41 -8.88
C ILE A 127 -3.69 1.68 -10.18
N ASN A 128 -4.60 0.79 -10.53
CA ASN A 128 -5.48 0.95 -11.70
C ASN A 128 -6.71 1.82 -11.41
N SER A 129 -6.83 2.36 -10.19
CA SER A 129 -7.97 3.19 -9.82
C SER A 129 -7.82 4.63 -10.32
N PHE A 130 -8.96 5.28 -10.55
CA PHE A 130 -9.01 6.70 -10.83
C PHE A 130 -8.39 7.54 -9.72
N HIS A 131 -8.59 7.13 -8.45
CA HIS A 131 -8.00 7.78 -7.29
C HIS A 131 -6.46 7.84 -7.40
N TYR A 132 -5.83 6.70 -7.65
CA TYR A 132 -4.38 6.62 -7.82
C TYR A 132 -3.90 7.47 -9.01
N PHE A 133 -4.59 7.39 -10.15
CA PHE A 133 -4.28 8.21 -11.31
C PHE A 133 -4.24 9.70 -10.96
N VAL A 134 -5.24 10.20 -10.26
CA VAL A 134 -5.30 11.60 -9.83
C VAL A 134 -4.13 11.94 -8.90
N ILE A 135 -3.91 11.16 -7.84
CA ILE A 135 -2.85 11.41 -6.85
C ILE A 135 -1.45 11.42 -7.49
N GLN A 136 -1.20 10.59 -8.51
CA GLN A 136 0.08 10.53 -9.20
C GLN A 136 0.32 11.68 -10.17
N ASN A 137 -0.73 12.32 -10.66
CA ASN A 137 -0.60 13.23 -11.79
C ASN A 137 -1.04 14.68 -11.50
N TYR A 138 -1.80 14.96 -10.44
CA TYR A 138 -2.32 16.30 -10.16
C TYR A 138 -1.23 17.38 -10.04
N LYS A 139 -0.03 17.04 -9.57
CA LYS A 139 1.11 17.96 -9.46
C LYS A 139 1.89 18.16 -10.77
N LYS A 140 1.63 17.33 -11.78
CA LYS A 140 2.34 17.35 -13.06
C LYS A 140 1.65 18.21 -14.09
N VAL A 141 0.43 18.62 -13.82
CA VAL A 141 -0.44 19.41 -14.72
C VAL A 141 -0.83 20.71 -14.02
N LYS A 142 -1.27 21.69 -14.81
CA LYS A 142 -1.66 23.00 -14.30
C LYS A 142 -3.17 23.19 -14.21
N THR A 143 -3.93 22.42 -15.00
CA THR A 143 -5.39 22.54 -15.07
C THR A 143 -6.09 21.19 -14.96
N VAL A 144 -7.36 21.22 -14.59
CA VAL A 144 -8.22 20.03 -14.53
C VAL A 144 -8.42 19.43 -15.92
N GLU A 145 -8.47 20.27 -16.95
CA GLU A 145 -8.56 19.85 -18.35
C GLU A 145 -7.35 19.02 -18.78
N GLU A 146 -6.14 19.48 -18.45
CA GLU A 146 -4.91 18.73 -18.72
C GLU A 146 -4.91 17.38 -18.00
N LEU A 147 -5.38 17.34 -16.74
CA LEU A 147 -5.46 16.10 -15.97
C LEU A 147 -6.48 15.13 -16.59
N ALA A 148 -7.64 15.64 -17.01
CA ALA A 148 -8.65 14.85 -17.69
C ALA A 148 -8.12 14.26 -19.01
N GLN A 149 -7.46 15.08 -19.84
CA GLN A 149 -6.86 14.65 -21.10
C GLN A 149 -5.77 13.59 -20.88
N LEU A 150 -4.92 13.78 -19.87
CA LEU A 150 -3.88 12.81 -19.52
C LEU A 150 -4.45 11.44 -19.15
N GLY A 151 -5.63 11.41 -18.53
CA GLY A 151 -6.36 10.19 -18.20
C GLY A 151 -7.24 9.64 -19.31
N GLY A 152 -7.30 10.31 -20.49
CA GLY A 152 -8.18 9.91 -21.59
C GLY A 152 -9.67 10.20 -21.35
N TYR A 153 -9.97 11.13 -20.44
CA TYR A 153 -11.35 11.51 -20.10
C TYR A 153 -11.75 12.82 -20.76
N THR A 154 -13.04 12.96 -21.05
CA THR A 154 -13.62 14.31 -21.27
C THR A 154 -13.72 15.02 -19.92
N LEU A 155 -13.66 16.36 -19.91
CA LEU A 155 -13.73 17.14 -18.67
C LEU A 155 -14.99 16.84 -17.85
N SER A 156 -16.14 16.70 -18.50
CA SER A 156 -17.41 16.38 -17.84
C SER A 156 -17.38 14.98 -17.19
N THR A 157 -16.85 13.99 -17.90
CA THR A 157 -16.68 12.64 -17.38
C THR A 157 -15.70 12.62 -16.20
N PHE A 158 -14.58 13.33 -16.33
CA PHE A 158 -13.59 13.45 -15.27
C PHE A 158 -14.19 14.06 -14.00
N ARG A 159 -14.86 15.21 -14.10
CA ARG A 159 -15.51 15.88 -12.96
C ARG A 159 -16.54 14.98 -12.27
N ARG A 160 -17.34 14.23 -13.04
CA ARG A 160 -18.32 13.29 -12.49
C ARG A 160 -17.64 12.13 -11.72
N ILE A 161 -16.60 11.53 -12.30
CA ILE A 161 -15.85 10.43 -11.61
C ILE A 161 -15.13 10.97 -10.39
N PHE A 162 -14.50 12.15 -10.50
CA PHE A 162 -13.80 12.79 -9.39
C PHE A 162 -14.73 13.00 -8.19
N ASN A 163 -15.90 13.61 -8.43
CA ASN A 163 -16.87 13.82 -7.35
C ASN A 163 -17.35 12.50 -6.70
N ASN A 164 -17.52 11.45 -7.50
CA ASN A 164 -17.90 10.14 -6.98
C ASN A 164 -16.79 9.48 -6.13
N VAL A 165 -15.52 9.70 -6.47
CA VAL A 165 -14.37 9.03 -5.82
C VAL A 165 -13.87 9.83 -4.61
N PHE A 166 -13.85 11.16 -4.70
CA PHE A 166 -13.32 12.03 -3.66
C PHE A 166 -14.42 12.66 -2.79
N HIS A 167 -15.69 12.51 -3.19
CA HIS A 167 -16.86 13.11 -2.52
C HIS A 167 -16.82 14.65 -2.43
N GLU A 168 -15.99 15.28 -3.28
CA GLU A 168 -15.78 16.72 -3.36
C GLU A 168 -15.71 17.13 -4.83
N PRO A 169 -16.17 18.36 -5.19
CA PRO A 169 -15.98 18.88 -6.53
C PRO A 169 -14.50 19.18 -6.79
N VAL A 170 -14.03 18.95 -8.02
CA VAL A 170 -12.70 19.39 -8.42
C VAL A 170 -12.75 20.89 -8.73
N TYR A 171 -11.90 21.66 -8.07
CA TYR A 171 -11.72 23.10 -8.30
C TYR A 171 -10.56 23.32 -9.30
N GLU A 172 -10.66 24.40 -10.06
CA GLU A 172 -9.63 24.85 -11.02
C GLU A 172 -8.41 25.42 -10.31
#